data_96c236995a929734ec2406d16a230cd5
#
_entry.id   96c236995a929734ec2406d16a230cd5
#
_cell.length_a   1.000
_cell.length_b   1.000
_cell.length_c   1.000
_cell.angle_alpha   90.00
_cell.angle_beta   90.00
_cell.angle_gamma   90.00
#
_symmetry.space_group_name_H-M   'P 1'
#
loop_
_entity.id
_entity.type
_entity.pdbx_description
1 polymer ?
#
loop_
_entity_poly.entity_id
_entity_poly.type
_entity_poly.pdbx_seq_one_letter_code
_entity_poly.pdbx_strand_id
1 'polypeptide(L)'
;MKMTRQEFLKALLAATAMPWVAAARAEQGSPIIVGATVPMTGPLSLTGKQYHNSLMMAEEDINKAGGINGRSLKIVFEDTQASNSTAVNAFVKLAQETKPSLFFLSSYSTQNLAVAPELKKVQVPAFYAGGADVVAEGGDEWMFRVRPADSVSAEGMVQCALNVLKAKKPGILYIQNDFGQGGAQTAAERFEAAGVSVVGTGAYGQNDKDFSAQLLGLRGKGIDVLLIFNYPQDGALVLRQAKMLGLKMPLVTSSAALVPAALQLLSAADLDGVWGVVDTFIDPSVGGRMQDFVERFKAKFGTDPDPYGLAYYDGAMLAAEGLRKVGTDPKALRDWFAAVKGWQGIGHFYSYDAKGNGVFDLAVVKSKVGTKSLELVQAIKLN
;
A
#
# COMPACT_ATOMS: atom_id res chain seq x y z
N MET A 1 -60.00 -4.02 50.59
CA MET A 1 -60.19 -5.20 49.74
C MET A 1 -58.99 -6.13 50.03
N LYS A 2 -59.21 -7.24 50.74
CA LYS A 2 -58.12 -8.16 51.17
C LYS A 2 -57.94 -9.17 50.06
N MET A 3 -56.79 -9.18 49.42
CA MET A 3 -56.37 -10.18 48.44
C MET A 3 -56.35 -11.57 49.10
N THR A 4 -56.94 -12.54 48.44
CA THR A 4 -56.98 -13.94 48.90
C THR A 4 -55.63 -14.62 48.67
N ARG A 5 -55.31 -15.64 49.50
CA ARG A 5 -54.07 -16.42 49.42
C ARG A 5 -53.86 -17.06 48.06
N GLN A 6 -54.92 -17.32 47.29
CA GLN A 6 -54.84 -17.87 45.94
C GLN A 6 -54.48 -16.83 44.89
N GLU A 7 -54.84 -15.56 45.06
CA GLU A 7 -54.47 -14.50 44.14
C GLU A 7 -52.99 -14.09 44.32
N PHE A 8 -52.48 -14.20 45.56
CA PHE A 8 -51.09 -13.99 45.87
C PHE A 8 -50.15 -15.07 45.24
N LEU A 9 -50.61 -16.35 45.29
CA LEU A 9 -49.90 -17.47 44.67
C LEU A 9 -49.91 -17.43 43.16
N LYS A 10 -50.95 -16.93 42.51
CA LYS A 10 -51.00 -16.71 41.04
C LYS A 10 -50.14 -15.55 40.59
N ALA A 11 -49.97 -14.52 41.38
CA ALA A 11 -49.07 -13.39 41.10
C ALA A 11 -47.58 -13.79 41.24
N LEU A 12 -47.25 -14.74 42.12
CA LEU A 12 -45.87 -15.26 42.28
C LEU A 12 -45.44 -16.22 41.16
N LEU A 13 -46.39 -16.93 40.51
CA LEU A 13 -46.13 -17.84 39.40
C LEU A 13 -46.00 -17.14 38.04
N ALA A 14 -46.44 -15.89 37.91
CA ALA A 14 -46.32 -15.10 36.67
C ALA A 14 -44.97 -14.35 36.60
N ALA A 15 -44.18 -14.27 37.67
CA ALA A 15 -42.91 -13.53 37.72
C ALA A 15 -41.67 -14.42 37.38
N THR A 16 -41.83 -15.71 37.05
CA THR A 16 -40.71 -16.61 36.79
C THR A 16 -40.55 -17.05 35.35
N ALA A 17 -41.23 -16.42 34.39
CA ALA A 17 -41.11 -16.72 32.97
C ALA A 17 -40.61 -15.49 32.16
N MET A 18 -39.65 -14.73 32.69
CA MET A 18 -38.73 -13.99 31.82
C MET A 18 -37.70 -15.01 31.30
N PRO A 19 -37.64 -15.26 29.98
CA PRO A 19 -36.47 -15.96 29.49
C PRO A 19 -35.28 -15.06 29.82
N TRP A 20 -34.39 -15.51 30.69
CA TRP A 20 -33.03 -15.05 30.72
C TRP A 20 -32.48 -15.37 29.34
N VAL A 21 -32.55 -14.39 28.43
CA VAL A 21 -31.61 -14.27 27.34
C VAL A 21 -30.30 -13.92 28.05
N ALA A 22 -29.68 -14.93 28.65
CA ALA A 22 -28.27 -14.90 28.87
C ALA A 22 -27.71 -14.69 27.44
N ALA A 23 -27.42 -13.44 27.08
CA ALA A 23 -26.49 -13.18 26.01
C ALA A 23 -25.29 -14.04 26.35
N ALA A 24 -25.14 -15.15 25.65
CA ALA A 24 -23.92 -15.93 25.66
C ALA A 24 -22.83 -14.93 25.23
N ARG A 25 -22.22 -14.32 26.21
CA ARG A 25 -20.92 -13.67 26.04
C ARG A 25 -20.04 -14.87 25.74
N ALA A 26 -19.87 -15.15 24.43
CA ALA A 26 -18.87 -16.09 23.99
C ALA A 26 -17.61 -15.69 24.77
N GLU A 27 -17.03 -16.62 25.51
CA GLU A 27 -15.73 -16.44 26.11
C GLU A 27 -14.84 -15.89 25.01
N GLN A 28 -14.54 -14.59 25.06
CA GLN A 28 -13.68 -13.96 24.07
C GLN A 28 -12.32 -14.61 24.26
N GLY A 29 -12.00 -15.58 23.41
CA GLY A 29 -10.67 -16.17 23.35
C GLY A 29 -9.64 -15.03 23.23
N SER A 30 -8.40 -15.27 23.67
CA SER A 30 -7.33 -14.28 23.55
C SER A 30 -7.29 -13.68 22.15
N PRO A 31 -6.99 -12.38 22.00
CA PRO A 31 -6.92 -11.71 20.69
C PRO A 31 -6.00 -12.47 19.71
N ILE A 32 -6.33 -12.43 18.42
CA ILE A 32 -5.39 -12.85 17.39
C ILE A 32 -4.43 -11.68 17.15
N ILE A 33 -3.14 -11.92 17.38
CA ILE A 33 -2.11 -10.90 17.24
C ILE A 33 -1.56 -10.89 15.82
N VAL A 34 -1.43 -9.68 15.27
CA VAL A 34 -0.78 -9.39 13.99
C VAL A 34 0.34 -8.38 14.27
N GLY A 35 1.54 -8.64 13.77
CA GLY A 35 2.65 -7.70 13.88
C GLY A 35 2.69 -6.72 12.71
N ALA A 36 3.07 -5.47 12.95
CA ALA A 36 3.26 -4.50 11.88
C ALA A 36 4.53 -3.67 12.09
N THR A 37 5.43 -3.66 11.10
CA THR A 37 6.63 -2.81 11.09
C THR A 37 6.42 -1.65 10.13
N VAL A 38 6.30 -0.43 10.66
CA VAL A 38 5.98 0.78 9.87
C VAL A 38 6.91 1.93 10.23
N PRO A 39 7.30 2.80 9.28
CA PRO A 39 8.14 3.97 9.55
C PRO A 39 7.31 5.10 10.15
N MET A 40 7.04 5.06 11.47
CA MET A 40 6.24 6.05 12.18
C MET A 40 6.96 7.36 12.39
N THR A 41 8.31 7.32 12.48
CA THR A 41 9.19 8.47 12.64
C THR A 41 10.24 8.53 11.54
N GLY A 42 11.03 9.62 11.51
CA GLY A 42 12.05 9.84 10.50
C GLY A 42 11.50 10.38 9.16
N PRO A 43 12.32 10.38 8.10
CA PRO A 43 12.00 11.06 6.83
C PRO A 43 10.80 10.45 6.08
N LEU A 44 10.40 9.23 6.40
CA LEU A 44 9.30 8.53 5.74
C LEU A 44 8.01 8.49 6.59
N SER A 45 7.96 9.26 7.69
CA SER A 45 6.86 9.20 8.67
C SER A 45 5.50 9.58 8.11
N LEU A 46 5.42 10.49 7.14
CA LEU A 46 4.13 10.86 6.53
C LEU A 46 3.47 9.68 5.81
N THR A 47 4.28 8.91 5.09
CA THR A 47 3.83 7.70 4.41
C THR A 47 3.54 6.57 5.41
N GLY A 48 4.41 6.40 6.40
CA GLY A 48 4.22 5.40 7.46
C GLY A 48 2.92 5.61 8.25
N LYS A 49 2.53 6.87 8.49
CA LYS A 49 1.24 7.19 9.11
C LYS A 49 0.03 6.75 8.27
N GLN A 50 0.12 6.80 6.95
CA GLN A 50 -0.95 6.30 6.07
C GLN A 50 -1.16 4.79 6.27
N TYR A 51 -0.08 4.00 6.32
CA TYR A 51 -0.17 2.55 6.56
C TYR A 51 -0.71 2.23 7.94
N HIS A 52 -0.17 2.88 8.97
CA HIS A 52 -0.64 2.74 10.33
C HIS A 52 -2.14 3.04 10.45
N ASN A 53 -2.59 4.17 9.92
CA ASN A 53 -3.98 4.60 9.97
C ASN A 53 -4.91 3.61 9.24
N SER A 54 -4.50 3.12 8.09
CA SER A 54 -5.27 2.15 7.31
C SER A 54 -5.39 0.80 8.03
N LEU A 55 -4.30 0.31 8.63
CA LEU A 55 -4.30 -0.90 9.45
C LEU A 55 -5.15 -0.75 10.71
N MET A 56 -5.10 0.41 11.39
CA MET A 56 -5.97 0.70 12.53
C MET A 56 -7.46 0.70 12.13
N MET A 57 -7.80 1.30 10.98
CA MET A 57 -9.17 1.32 10.49
C MET A 57 -9.65 -0.10 10.13
N ALA A 58 -8.78 -0.91 9.51
CA ALA A 58 -9.08 -2.30 9.22
C ALA A 58 -9.30 -3.13 10.50
N GLU A 59 -8.44 -2.96 11.52
CA GLU A 59 -8.62 -3.61 12.83
C GLU A 59 -9.97 -3.30 13.44
N GLU A 60 -10.38 -2.04 13.42
CA GLU A 60 -11.70 -1.62 13.94
C GLU A 60 -12.84 -2.24 13.14
N ASP A 61 -12.76 -2.21 11.80
CA ASP A 61 -13.82 -2.75 10.94
C ASP A 61 -13.96 -4.27 11.10
N ILE A 62 -12.84 -4.98 11.18
CA ILE A 62 -12.81 -6.42 11.44
C ILE A 62 -13.45 -6.72 12.79
N ASN A 63 -13.09 -5.98 13.83
CA ASN A 63 -13.59 -6.21 15.19
C ASN A 63 -15.08 -5.83 15.31
N LYS A 64 -15.53 -4.74 14.68
CA LYS A 64 -16.95 -4.35 14.60
C LYS A 64 -17.80 -5.42 13.89
N ALA A 65 -17.23 -6.10 12.90
CA ALA A 65 -17.89 -7.18 12.18
C ALA A 65 -17.88 -8.52 12.94
N GLY A 66 -17.51 -8.55 14.24
CA GLY A 66 -17.48 -9.74 15.07
C GLY A 66 -16.12 -10.44 15.16
N GLY A 67 -15.07 -9.80 14.66
CA GLY A 67 -13.70 -10.29 14.73
C GLY A 67 -13.41 -11.47 13.81
N ILE A 68 -12.54 -12.34 14.27
CA ILE A 68 -12.12 -13.58 13.62
C ILE A 68 -12.71 -14.76 14.39
N ASN A 69 -13.80 -15.31 13.91
CA ASN A 69 -14.50 -16.41 14.57
C ASN A 69 -14.79 -16.12 16.07
N GLY A 70 -15.25 -14.88 16.37
CA GLY A 70 -15.58 -14.43 17.73
C GLY A 70 -14.39 -13.93 18.57
N ARG A 71 -13.16 -14.01 18.05
CA ARG A 71 -11.95 -13.44 18.68
C ARG A 71 -11.64 -12.09 18.08
N SER A 72 -11.23 -11.12 18.90
CA SER A 72 -10.75 -9.83 18.38
C SER A 72 -9.41 -9.98 17.66
N LEU A 73 -9.22 -9.19 16.61
CA LEU A 73 -7.91 -8.95 16.00
C LEU A 73 -7.21 -7.80 16.76
N LYS A 74 -5.91 -7.92 16.98
CA LYS A 74 -5.09 -6.84 17.49
C LYS A 74 -3.80 -6.69 16.68
N ILE A 75 -3.58 -5.50 16.11
CA ILE A 75 -2.35 -5.19 15.40
C ILE A 75 -1.38 -4.51 16.39
N VAL A 76 -0.17 -5.04 16.49
CA VAL A 76 0.90 -4.49 17.32
C VAL A 76 1.93 -3.85 16.40
N PHE A 77 2.17 -2.56 16.61
CA PHE A 77 3.05 -1.77 15.76
C PHE A 77 4.42 -1.57 16.39
N GLU A 78 5.46 -1.65 15.55
CA GLU A 78 6.83 -1.23 15.87
C GLU A 78 7.32 -0.23 14.82
N ASP A 79 8.01 0.81 15.28
CA ASP A 79 8.55 1.87 14.43
C ASP A 79 9.89 1.45 13.82
N THR A 80 9.97 1.47 12.49
CA THR A 80 11.23 1.20 11.76
C THR A 80 12.15 2.42 11.68
N GLN A 81 11.67 3.61 12.06
CA GLN A 81 12.41 4.88 11.98
C GLN A 81 12.99 5.17 10.57
N ALA A 82 12.41 4.58 9.55
CA ALA A 82 12.92 4.60 8.17
C ALA A 82 14.34 4.01 7.99
N SER A 83 14.79 3.15 8.92
CA SER A 83 16.12 2.53 8.93
C SER A 83 16.00 1.02 8.73
N ASN A 84 16.85 0.43 7.89
CA ASN A 84 16.87 -1.01 7.64
C ASN A 84 17.23 -1.82 8.89
N SER A 85 18.24 -1.38 9.65
CA SER A 85 18.63 -2.05 10.89
C SER A 85 17.55 -1.98 11.96
N THR A 86 16.87 -0.84 12.08
CA THR A 86 15.75 -0.69 13.01
C THR A 86 14.55 -1.54 12.57
N ALA A 87 14.28 -1.68 11.26
CA ALA A 87 13.24 -2.55 10.76
C ALA A 87 13.47 -4.03 11.13
N VAL A 88 14.72 -4.51 11.02
CA VAL A 88 15.09 -5.87 11.46
C VAL A 88 14.86 -6.03 12.97
N ASN A 89 15.33 -5.09 13.79
CA ASN A 89 15.15 -5.13 15.23
C ASN A 89 13.67 -5.11 15.63
N ALA A 90 12.87 -4.25 15.00
CA ALA A 90 11.43 -4.14 15.20
C ALA A 90 10.71 -5.46 14.86
N PHE A 91 11.06 -6.08 13.74
CA PHE A 91 10.53 -7.36 13.33
C PHE A 91 10.88 -8.47 14.34
N VAL A 92 12.15 -8.60 14.71
CA VAL A 92 12.61 -9.63 15.66
C VAL A 92 11.95 -9.47 17.02
N LYS A 93 11.82 -8.22 17.50
CA LYS A 93 11.10 -7.92 18.75
C LYS A 93 9.66 -8.38 18.68
N LEU A 94 8.90 -8.01 17.65
CA LEU A 94 7.52 -8.45 17.47
C LEU A 94 7.40 -9.97 17.41
N ALA A 95 8.27 -10.64 16.64
CA ALA A 95 8.24 -12.08 16.50
C ALA A 95 8.46 -12.81 17.83
N GLN A 96 9.39 -12.32 18.66
CA GLN A 96 9.73 -12.94 19.95
C GLN A 96 8.72 -12.64 21.07
N GLU A 97 8.31 -11.37 21.18
CA GLU A 97 7.49 -10.91 22.31
C GLU A 97 6.00 -11.19 22.11
N THR A 98 5.49 -11.06 20.87
CA THR A 98 4.06 -11.12 20.60
C THR A 98 3.60 -12.37 19.87
N LYS A 99 4.52 -13.09 19.20
CA LYS A 99 4.27 -14.32 18.44
C LYS A 99 3.06 -14.17 17.52
N PRO A 100 3.08 -13.21 16.57
CA PRO A 100 1.93 -12.90 15.75
C PRO A 100 1.62 -14.04 14.77
N SER A 101 0.35 -14.14 14.36
CA SER A 101 -0.11 -15.13 13.38
C SER A 101 0.25 -14.72 11.93
N LEU A 102 0.50 -13.43 11.70
CA LEU A 102 1.00 -12.86 10.45
C LEU A 102 1.61 -11.48 10.68
N PHE A 103 2.33 -10.98 9.68
CA PHE A 103 2.94 -9.65 9.72
C PHE A 103 2.44 -8.75 8.59
N PHE A 104 2.45 -7.44 8.86
CA PHE A 104 2.51 -6.38 7.84
C PHE A 104 3.89 -5.73 7.90
N LEU A 105 4.65 -5.84 6.80
CA LEU A 105 5.97 -5.24 6.70
C LEU A 105 5.88 -3.87 6.02
N SER A 106 6.96 -3.11 6.09
CA SER A 106 7.07 -1.79 5.47
C SER A 106 6.79 -1.81 3.96
N SER A 107 6.44 -0.66 3.38
CA SER A 107 6.36 -0.48 1.93
C SER A 107 7.70 -0.20 1.26
N TYR A 108 8.79 -0.16 2.02
CA TYR A 108 10.13 0.13 1.47
C TYR A 108 10.88 -1.15 1.19
N SER A 109 11.24 -1.35 -0.08
CA SER A 109 11.88 -2.58 -0.57
C SER A 109 13.17 -2.91 0.19
N THR A 110 14.01 -1.91 0.49
CA THR A 110 15.25 -2.09 1.25
C THR A 110 15.02 -2.63 2.66
N GLN A 111 13.93 -2.21 3.32
CA GLN A 111 13.55 -2.73 4.64
C GLN A 111 13.01 -4.16 4.54
N ASN A 112 12.23 -4.46 3.51
CA ASN A 112 11.72 -5.81 3.27
C ASN A 112 12.84 -6.80 2.99
N LEU A 113 13.82 -6.41 2.16
CA LEU A 113 15.03 -7.20 1.89
C LEU A 113 15.84 -7.45 3.17
N ALA A 114 15.97 -6.43 4.02
CA ALA A 114 16.69 -6.57 5.29
C ALA A 114 15.97 -7.50 6.29
N VAL A 115 14.64 -7.51 6.29
CA VAL A 115 13.80 -8.35 7.19
C VAL A 115 13.64 -9.77 6.67
N ALA A 116 13.66 -10.01 5.36
CA ALA A 116 13.38 -11.31 4.75
C ALA A 116 14.18 -12.49 5.34
N PRO A 117 15.50 -12.38 5.65
CA PRO A 117 16.24 -13.46 6.29
C PRO A 117 15.70 -13.86 7.68
N GLU A 118 15.19 -12.89 8.44
CA GLU A 118 14.59 -13.17 9.74
C GLU A 118 13.18 -13.75 9.61
N LEU A 119 12.39 -13.26 8.67
CA LEU A 119 11.07 -13.81 8.36
C LEU A 119 11.16 -15.29 7.96
N LYS A 120 12.15 -15.64 7.13
CA LYS A 120 12.40 -17.03 6.72
C LYS A 120 12.68 -17.97 7.90
N LYS A 121 13.26 -17.47 8.98
CA LYS A 121 13.48 -18.26 10.21
C LYS A 121 12.19 -18.44 11.01
N VAL A 122 11.35 -17.39 11.05
CA VAL A 122 10.09 -17.37 11.81
C VAL A 122 9.00 -18.20 11.13
N GLN A 123 8.98 -18.25 9.79
CA GLN A 123 8.02 -19.00 8.98
C GLN A 123 6.56 -18.64 9.28
N VAL A 124 6.26 -17.35 9.26
CA VAL A 124 4.92 -16.78 9.44
C VAL A 124 4.60 -15.91 8.24
N PRO A 125 3.39 -15.98 7.64
CA PRO A 125 3.05 -15.16 6.49
C PRO A 125 3.21 -13.66 6.75
N ALA A 126 3.69 -12.93 5.75
CA ALA A 126 3.84 -11.49 5.83
C ALA A 126 3.30 -10.81 4.56
N PHE A 127 2.44 -9.82 4.75
CA PHE A 127 2.06 -8.89 3.71
C PHE A 127 3.02 -7.72 3.65
N TYR A 128 3.37 -7.27 2.45
CA TYR A 128 4.29 -6.15 2.25
C TYR A 128 3.91 -5.34 1.01
N ALA A 129 4.38 -4.09 0.96
CA ALA A 129 4.14 -3.21 -0.18
C ALA A 129 5.44 -2.66 -0.83
N GLY A 130 6.61 -3.19 -0.48
CA GLY A 130 7.85 -2.91 -1.20
C GLY A 130 7.74 -3.37 -2.64
N GLY A 131 7.98 -2.45 -3.60
CA GLY A 131 7.71 -2.71 -5.01
C GLY A 131 8.80 -3.46 -5.74
N ALA A 132 10.10 -3.34 -5.33
CA ALA A 132 11.21 -3.92 -6.06
C ALA A 132 11.04 -5.43 -6.26
N ASP A 133 11.24 -5.88 -7.51
CA ASP A 133 11.02 -7.28 -7.90
C ASP A 133 11.95 -8.23 -7.15
N VAL A 134 13.16 -7.80 -6.85
CA VAL A 134 14.16 -8.57 -6.10
C VAL A 134 13.64 -9.04 -4.73
N VAL A 135 12.67 -8.34 -4.13
CA VAL A 135 12.04 -8.77 -2.87
C VAL A 135 11.28 -10.08 -3.06
N ALA A 136 10.54 -10.22 -4.15
CA ALA A 136 9.82 -11.45 -4.49
C ALA A 136 10.75 -12.52 -5.12
N GLU A 137 11.81 -12.11 -5.80
CA GLU A 137 12.80 -13.01 -6.41
C GLU A 137 13.65 -13.74 -5.38
N GLY A 138 13.79 -13.20 -4.16
CA GLY A 138 14.42 -13.88 -3.04
C GLY A 138 13.74 -15.19 -2.63
N GLY A 139 12.56 -15.46 -3.22
CA GLY A 139 11.88 -16.75 -3.14
C GLY A 139 11.36 -17.10 -1.76
N ASP A 140 11.02 -16.11 -0.97
CA ASP A 140 10.43 -16.37 0.34
C ASP A 140 8.92 -16.63 0.19
N GLU A 141 8.55 -17.90 0.27
CA GLU A 141 7.16 -18.37 0.17
C GLU A 141 6.22 -17.79 1.25
N TRP A 142 6.77 -17.07 2.23
CA TRP A 142 6.03 -16.44 3.32
C TRP A 142 5.65 -14.98 3.04
N MET A 143 6.10 -14.41 1.91
CA MET A 143 5.92 -13.01 1.55
C MET A 143 4.85 -12.81 0.47
N PHE A 144 3.85 -11.98 0.76
CA PHE A 144 2.71 -11.69 -0.14
C PHE A 144 2.61 -10.18 -0.38
N ARG A 145 2.83 -9.76 -1.62
CA ARG A 145 2.78 -8.35 -2.00
C ARG A 145 1.34 -7.87 -2.18
N VAL A 146 0.98 -6.74 -1.54
CA VAL A 146 -0.38 -6.19 -1.57
C VAL A 146 -0.58 -5.06 -2.57
N ARG A 147 0.42 -4.71 -3.34
CA ARG A 147 0.37 -3.71 -4.41
C ARG A 147 1.04 -4.24 -5.68
N PRO A 148 0.95 -3.52 -6.84
CA PRO A 148 1.71 -3.91 -8.03
C PRO A 148 3.23 -3.92 -7.76
N ALA A 149 3.94 -4.86 -8.39
CA ALA A 149 5.39 -4.86 -8.42
C ALA A 149 5.93 -3.64 -9.21
N ASP A 150 7.17 -3.26 -8.97
CA ASP A 150 7.75 -2.10 -9.66
C ASP A 150 7.96 -2.40 -11.16
N SER A 151 8.19 -3.66 -11.56
CA SER A 151 8.15 -4.07 -12.96
C SER A 151 6.79 -3.82 -13.61
N VAL A 152 5.71 -4.09 -12.90
CA VAL A 152 4.33 -3.81 -13.33
C VAL A 152 4.13 -2.28 -13.47
N SER A 153 4.56 -1.51 -12.48
CA SER A 153 4.48 -0.03 -12.52
C SER A 153 5.34 0.56 -13.63
N ALA A 154 6.57 0.08 -13.82
CA ALA A 154 7.46 0.51 -14.89
C ALA A 154 6.90 0.20 -16.29
N GLU A 155 6.34 -1.01 -16.49
CA GLU A 155 5.61 -1.37 -17.71
C GLU A 155 4.47 -0.38 -17.98
N GLY A 156 3.64 -0.08 -16.96
CA GLY A 156 2.57 0.90 -17.08
C GLY A 156 3.07 2.30 -17.45
N MET A 157 4.20 2.75 -16.87
CA MET A 157 4.82 4.05 -17.20
C MET A 157 5.33 4.07 -18.64
N VAL A 158 5.93 2.98 -19.12
CA VAL A 158 6.36 2.84 -20.52
C VAL A 158 5.17 2.84 -21.46
N GLN A 159 4.10 2.11 -21.15
CA GLN A 159 2.86 2.14 -21.93
C GLN A 159 2.22 3.54 -21.97
N CYS A 160 2.21 4.27 -20.86
CA CYS A 160 1.78 5.66 -20.82
C CYS A 160 2.65 6.52 -21.77
N ALA A 161 3.97 6.41 -21.67
CA ALA A 161 4.89 7.16 -22.52
C ALA A 161 4.69 6.86 -24.02
N LEU A 162 4.62 5.57 -24.39
CA LEU A 162 4.52 5.14 -25.79
C LEU A 162 3.12 5.34 -26.39
N ASN A 163 2.08 4.90 -25.65
CA ASN A 163 0.73 4.79 -26.20
C ASN A 163 -0.09 6.07 -26.01
N VAL A 164 0.11 6.79 -24.90
CA VAL A 164 -0.62 8.02 -24.60
C VAL A 164 0.18 9.24 -25.07
N LEU A 165 1.46 9.35 -24.68
CA LEU A 165 2.29 10.52 -24.95
C LEU A 165 3.06 10.45 -26.28
N LYS A 166 3.09 9.27 -26.94
CA LYS A 166 3.77 9.04 -28.22
C LYS A 166 5.26 9.35 -28.21
N ALA A 167 5.89 9.07 -27.06
CA ALA A 167 7.31 9.32 -26.84
C ALA A 167 8.21 8.56 -27.82
N LYS A 168 9.26 9.23 -28.27
CA LYS A 168 10.31 8.68 -29.16
C LYS A 168 11.71 8.81 -28.57
N LYS A 169 11.90 9.68 -27.60
CA LYS A 169 13.18 9.99 -26.96
C LYS A 169 13.01 10.03 -25.44
N PRO A 170 12.66 8.88 -24.79
CA PRO A 170 12.45 8.86 -23.37
C PRO A 170 13.75 9.08 -22.60
N GLY A 171 13.63 9.79 -21.46
CA GLY A 171 14.64 9.88 -20.42
C GLY A 171 14.14 9.23 -19.14
N ILE A 172 15.05 8.81 -18.28
CA ILE A 172 14.74 8.21 -16.98
C ILE A 172 15.56 8.89 -15.88
N LEU A 173 14.88 9.32 -14.81
CA LEU A 173 15.50 9.81 -13.57
C LEU A 173 15.09 8.90 -12.42
N TYR A 174 16.05 8.46 -11.60
CA TYR A 174 15.73 7.51 -10.55
C TYR A 174 16.59 7.69 -9.29
N ILE A 175 15.98 7.35 -8.14
CA ILE A 175 16.70 7.23 -6.87
C ILE A 175 17.61 6.00 -6.89
N GLN A 176 18.85 6.15 -6.44
CA GLN A 176 19.88 5.11 -6.48
C GLN A 176 19.73 4.12 -5.30
N ASN A 177 18.76 3.24 -5.41
CA ASN A 177 18.55 2.10 -4.51
C ASN A 177 17.79 0.99 -5.27
N ASP A 178 17.53 -0.16 -4.61
CA ASP A 178 16.89 -1.33 -5.25
C ASP A 178 15.57 -0.99 -5.95
N PHE A 179 14.75 -0.11 -5.36
CA PHE A 179 13.50 0.35 -5.95
C PHE A 179 13.74 1.14 -7.26
N GLY A 180 14.53 2.23 -7.18
CA GLY A 180 14.71 3.13 -8.31
C GLY A 180 15.52 2.48 -9.45
N GLN A 181 16.57 1.71 -9.12
CA GLN A 181 17.38 1.00 -10.10
C GLN A 181 16.58 -0.08 -10.83
N GLY A 182 15.84 -0.90 -10.10
CA GLY A 182 15.03 -1.97 -10.68
C GLY A 182 13.94 -1.41 -11.61
N GLY A 183 13.23 -0.35 -11.17
CA GLY A 183 12.23 0.31 -12.00
C GLY A 183 12.82 0.95 -13.27
N ALA A 184 13.97 1.62 -13.15
CA ALA A 184 14.66 2.24 -14.28
C ALA A 184 15.18 1.20 -15.28
N GLN A 185 15.73 0.09 -14.80
CA GLN A 185 16.18 -1.01 -15.65
C GLN A 185 15.02 -1.64 -16.40
N THR A 186 13.94 -2.00 -15.70
CA THR A 186 12.73 -2.56 -16.33
C THR A 186 12.16 -1.61 -17.37
N ALA A 187 12.06 -0.32 -17.08
CA ALA A 187 11.56 0.65 -18.04
C ALA A 187 12.45 0.72 -19.30
N ALA A 188 13.77 0.70 -19.14
CA ALA A 188 14.70 0.71 -20.26
C ALA A 188 14.54 -0.55 -21.14
N GLU A 189 14.46 -1.72 -20.53
CA GLU A 189 14.22 -3.01 -21.23
C GLU A 189 12.89 -3.02 -21.99
N ARG A 190 11.81 -2.45 -21.40
CA ARG A 190 10.52 -2.35 -22.06
C ARG A 190 10.50 -1.36 -23.23
N PHE A 191 11.20 -0.23 -23.11
CA PHE A 191 11.38 0.69 -24.22
C PHE A 191 12.15 0.03 -25.36
N GLU A 192 13.25 -0.67 -25.05
CA GLU A 192 14.05 -1.38 -26.05
C GLU A 192 13.24 -2.46 -26.77
N ALA A 193 12.47 -3.27 -26.01
CA ALA A 193 11.58 -4.29 -26.58
C ALA A 193 10.50 -3.68 -27.51
N ALA A 194 10.12 -2.42 -27.28
CA ALA A 194 9.22 -1.66 -28.15
C ALA A 194 9.94 -0.94 -29.33
N GLY A 195 11.24 -1.13 -29.50
CA GLY A 195 12.05 -0.49 -30.54
C GLY A 195 12.35 1.00 -30.28
N VAL A 196 12.25 1.45 -29.03
CA VAL A 196 12.53 2.84 -28.63
C VAL A 196 13.71 2.85 -27.66
N SER A 197 14.77 3.57 -27.99
CA SER A 197 15.95 3.67 -27.11
C SER A 197 15.80 4.79 -26.09
N VAL A 198 16.11 4.50 -24.83
CA VAL A 198 16.25 5.52 -23.78
C VAL A 198 17.46 6.39 -24.09
N VAL A 199 17.27 7.68 -24.34
CA VAL A 199 18.35 8.59 -24.77
C VAL A 199 19.16 9.18 -23.60
N GLY A 200 18.68 9.01 -22.38
CA GLY A 200 19.39 9.42 -21.19
C GLY A 200 18.86 8.91 -19.89
N THR A 201 19.77 8.64 -18.96
CA THR A 201 19.45 8.29 -17.59
C THR A 201 20.14 9.24 -16.63
N GLY A 202 19.52 9.52 -15.49
CA GLY A 202 20.09 10.25 -14.36
C GLY A 202 19.81 9.51 -13.07
N ALA A 203 20.80 9.39 -12.20
CA ALA A 203 20.64 8.83 -10.86
C ALA A 203 20.88 9.91 -9.81
N TYR A 204 20.25 9.77 -8.64
CA TYR A 204 20.44 10.64 -7.49
C TYR A 204 20.40 9.84 -6.19
N GLY A 205 21.10 10.35 -5.17
CA GLY A 205 21.15 9.71 -3.85
C GLY A 205 19.89 10.00 -3.01
N GLN A 206 19.58 9.12 -2.07
CA GLN A 206 18.39 9.24 -1.20
C GLN A 206 18.32 10.54 -0.39
N ASN A 207 19.46 11.18 -0.11
CA ASN A 207 19.53 12.41 0.68
C ASN A 207 19.73 13.67 -0.17
N ASP A 208 19.79 13.53 -1.49
CA ASP A 208 19.97 14.66 -2.40
C ASP A 208 18.77 15.60 -2.34
N LYS A 209 19.06 16.90 -2.46
CA LYS A 209 18.06 17.98 -2.45
C LYS A 209 18.11 18.84 -3.70
N ASP A 210 19.13 18.68 -4.52
CA ASP A 210 19.32 19.36 -5.79
C ASP A 210 19.50 18.35 -6.93
N PHE A 211 18.61 18.39 -7.89
CA PHE A 211 18.54 17.52 -9.05
C PHE A 211 18.82 18.27 -10.36
N SER A 212 19.25 19.53 -10.25
CA SER A 212 19.41 20.44 -11.40
C SER A 212 20.39 19.88 -12.43
N ALA A 213 21.49 19.28 -12.00
CA ALA A 213 22.48 18.71 -12.91
C ALA A 213 21.89 17.56 -13.75
N GLN A 214 21.17 16.64 -13.13
CA GLN A 214 20.52 15.51 -13.80
C GLN A 214 19.42 16.01 -14.75
N LEU A 215 18.55 16.91 -14.29
CA LEU A 215 17.44 17.46 -15.08
C LEU A 215 17.93 18.25 -16.30
N LEU A 216 18.95 19.10 -16.13
CA LEU A 216 19.55 19.86 -17.24
C LEU A 216 20.30 18.95 -18.21
N GLY A 217 21.02 17.94 -17.70
CA GLY A 217 21.69 16.94 -18.52
C GLY A 217 20.72 16.15 -19.40
N LEU A 218 19.60 15.71 -18.82
CA LEU A 218 18.54 15.01 -19.57
C LEU A 218 17.86 15.93 -20.59
N ARG A 219 17.54 17.18 -20.22
CA ARG A 219 17.03 18.19 -21.16
C ARG A 219 17.99 18.42 -22.33
N GLY A 220 19.30 18.51 -22.06
CA GLY A 220 20.34 18.69 -23.07
C GLY A 220 20.42 17.55 -24.09
N LYS A 221 19.99 16.35 -23.73
CA LYS A 221 19.87 15.20 -24.62
C LYS A 221 18.63 15.24 -25.52
N GLY A 222 17.74 16.23 -25.35
CA GLY A 222 16.54 16.41 -26.17
C GLY A 222 15.47 15.34 -25.91
N ILE A 223 15.32 14.90 -24.66
CA ILE A 223 14.24 13.96 -24.29
C ILE A 223 12.86 14.58 -24.54
N ASP A 224 11.88 13.77 -24.92
CA ASP A 224 10.48 14.19 -25.17
C ASP A 224 9.50 13.73 -24.08
N VAL A 225 9.95 12.87 -23.17
CA VAL A 225 9.27 12.45 -21.94
C VAL A 225 10.31 12.12 -20.88
N LEU A 226 10.01 12.36 -19.60
CA LEU A 226 10.86 11.96 -18.47
C LEU A 226 10.08 11.04 -17.53
N LEU A 227 10.53 9.79 -17.41
CA LEU A 227 10.06 8.86 -16.38
C LEU A 227 10.83 9.08 -15.09
N ILE A 228 10.15 9.10 -13.94
CA ILE A 228 10.74 9.42 -12.64
C ILE A 228 10.40 8.33 -11.63
N PHE A 229 11.43 7.63 -11.13
CA PHE A 229 11.32 6.67 -10.03
C PHE A 229 11.83 7.32 -8.74
N ASN A 230 10.93 7.63 -7.83
CA ASN A 230 11.15 8.48 -6.67
C ASN A 230 10.34 8.02 -5.45
N TYR A 231 10.73 8.48 -4.26
CA TYR A 231 9.89 8.49 -3.06
C TYR A 231 9.09 9.81 -2.97
N PRO A 232 8.12 9.94 -2.04
CA PRO A 232 7.24 11.12 -2.03
C PRO A 232 7.96 12.47 -1.89
N GLN A 233 8.95 12.57 -1.00
CA GLN A 233 9.61 13.86 -0.71
C GLN A 233 10.56 14.29 -1.83
N ASP A 234 11.41 13.39 -2.31
CA ASP A 234 12.33 13.65 -3.42
C ASP A 234 11.59 13.86 -4.73
N GLY A 235 10.52 13.06 -4.98
CA GLY A 235 9.65 13.28 -6.13
C GLY A 235 9.03 14.66 -6.16
N ALA A 236 8.53 15.16 -5.04
CA ALA A 236 8.01 16.53 -4.96
C ALA A 236 9.10 17.58 -5.28
N LEU A 237 10.32 17.37 -4.79
CA LEU A 237 11.45 18.27 -5.10
C LEU A 237 11.85 18.20 -6.57
N VAL A 238 11.89 17.00 -7.17
CA VAL A 238 12.19 16.80 -8.60
C VAL A 238 11.16 17.53 -9.46
N LEU A 239 9.86 17.35 -9.20
CA LEU A 239 8.80 18.02 -9.97
C LEU A 239 8.90 19.55 -9.88
N ARG A 240 9.13 20.09 -8.67
CA ARG A 240 9.33 21.53 -8.46
C ARG A 240 10.55 22.05 -9.23
N GLN A 241 11.70 21.38 -9.12
CA GLN A 241 12.91 21.79 -9.81
C GLN A 241 12.78 21.68 -11.33
N ALA A 242 12.15 20.62 -11.85
CA ALA A 242 11.85 20.49 -13.26
C ALA A 242 11.04 21.69 -13.78
N LYS A 243 10.02 22.13 -13.03
CA LYS A 243 9.23 23.32 -13.33
C LYS A 243 10.06 24.61 -13.30
N MET A 244 10.84 24.81 -12.22
CA MET A 244 11.72 25.98 -12.07
C MET A 244 12.76 26.09 -13.18
N LEU A 245 13.32 24.96 -13.62
CA LEU A 245 14.28 24.89 -14.73
C LEU A 245 13.63 24.99 -16.10
N GLY A 246 12.30 25.12 -16.17
CA GLY A 246 11.56 25.31 -17.41
C GLY A 246 11.54 24.07 -18.31
N LEU A 247 11.56 22.86 -17.76
CA LEU A 247 11.35 21.64 -18.53
C LEU A 247 9.91 21.63 -19.08
N LYS A 248 9.77 21.34 -20.38
CA LYS A 248 8.48 21.41 -21.10
C LYS A 248 7.92 20.05 -21.48
N MET A 249 8.77 18.99 -21.46
CA MET A 249 8.29 17.64 -21.76
C MET A 249 7.39 17.12 -20.63
N PRO A 250 6.45 16.21 -20.95
CA PRO A 250 5.68 15.50 -19.93
C PRO A 250 6.58 14.78 -18.93
N LEU A 251 6.22 14.85 -17.64
CA LEU A 251 6.85 14.14 -16.54
C LEU A 251 5.92 12.98 -16.15
N VAL A 252 6.41 11.75 -16.21
CA VAL A 252 5.65 10.55 -15.82
C VAL A 252 6.22 9.99 -14.54
N THR A 253 5.44 9.93 -13.49
CA THR A 253 5.86 9.41 -12.17
C THR A 253 5.00 8.22 -11.75
N SER A 254 5.50 7.45 -10.78
CA SER A 254 4.71 6.44 -10.07
C SER A 254 3.77 7.08 -9.03
N SER A 255 2.99 6.28 -8.32
CA SER A 255 2.15 6.72 -7.20
C SER A 255 2.89 7.64 -6.23
N ALA A 256 4.18 7.41 -6.00
CA ALA A 256 4.93 8.06 -4.93
C ALA A 256 4.92 9.60 -4.97
N ALA A 257 5.05 10.22 -6.16
CA ALA A 257 5.00 11.68 -6.26
C ALA A 257 3.57 12.27 -6.24
N LEU A 258 2.54 11.44 -6.23
CA LEU A 258 1.14 11.83 -6.32
C LEU A 258 0.31 11.48 -5.07
N VAL A 259 0.94 10.94 -4.04
CA VAL A 259 0.29 10.69 -2.74
C VAL A 259 0.18 11.99 -1.91
N PRO A 260 -0.75 12.07 -0.94
CA PRO A 260 -0.92 13.26 -0.10
C PRO A 260 0.38 13.79 0.51
N ALA A 261 1.28 12.89 0.92
CA ALA A 261 2.60 13.24 1.47
C ALA A 261 3.48 14.05 0.51
N ALA A 262 3.38 13.83 -0.80
CA ALA A 262 4.07 14.59 -1.83
C ALA A 262 3.26 15.84 -2.24
N LEU A 263 1.96 15.69 -2.47
CA LEU A 263 1.07 16.76 -2.95
C LEU A 263 1.02 17.96 -2.00
N GLN A 264 1.13 17.76 -0.69
CA GLN A 264 1.19 18.87 0.28
C GLN A 264 2.47 19.74 0.11
N LEU A 265 3.55 19.19 -0.46
CA LEU A 265 4.81 19.89 -0.71
C LEU A 265 4.83 20.65 -2.05
N LEU A 266 3.83 20.44 -2.90
CA LEU A 266 3.73 21.00 -4.26
C LEU A 266 2.68 22.09 -4.33
N SER A 267 2.90 23.06 -5.23
CA SER A 267 1.85 23.97 -5.71
C SER A 267 1.10 23.34 -6.89
N ALA A 268 -0.07 23.90 -7.24
CA ALA A 268 -0.79 23.47 -8.43
C ALA A 268 0.05 23.65 -9.72
N ALA A 269 0.86 24.71 -9.78
CA ALA A 269 1.73 24.99 -10.91
C ALA A 269 2.86 23.95 -11.08
N ASP A 270 3.35 23.36 -9.97
CA ASP A 270 4.37 22.31 -10.03
C ASP A 270 3.87 21.02 -10.68
N LEU A 271 2.55 20.82 -10.66
CA LEU A 271 1.88 19.64 -11.21
C LEU A 271 1.45 19.80 -12.69
N ASP A 272 1.52 21.00 -13.26
CA ASP A 272 1.15 21.21 -14.66
C ASP A 272 2.03 20.38 -15.60
N GLY A 273 1.40 19.49 -16.38
CA GLY A 273 2.09 18.59 -17.31
C GLY A 273 2.60 17.30 -16.67
N VAL A 274 2.27 17.04 -15.40
CA VAL A 274 2.61 15.81 -14.69
C VAL A 274 1.58 14.72 -15.01
N TRP A 275 2.07 13.55 -15.36
CA TRP A 275 1.34 12.32 -15.55
C TRP A 275 1.75 11.33 -14.45
N GLY A 276 0.85 10.43 -14.12
CA GLY A 276 1.14 9.38 -13.17
C GLY A 276 0.67 8.01 -13.65
N VAL A 277 1.41 6.99 -13.24
CA VAL A 277 0.91 5.63 -13.26
C VAL A 277 0.80 5.21 -11.81
N VAL A 278 -0.44 5.13 -11.33
CA VAL A 278 -0.73 4.91 -9.92
C VAL A 278 -1.26 3.51 -9.68
N ASP A 279 -0.94 2.95 -8.54
CA ASP A 279 -1.37 1.62 -8.14
C ASP A 279 -2.90 1.54 -8.15
N THR A 280 -3.56 2.51 -7.55
CA THR A 280 -5.02 2.67 -7.57
C THR A 280 -5.37 4.15 -7.71
N PHE A 281 -6.32 4.46 -8.58
CA PHE A 281 -6.93 5.79 -8.59
C PHE A 281 -8.06 5.84 -7.57
N ILE A 282 -7.78 6.54 -6.46
CA ILE A 282 -8.76 6.71 -5.37
C ILE A 282 -9.74 7.81 -5.78
N ASP A 283 -10.97 7.41 -6.12
CA ASP A 283 -12.04 8.32 -6.52
C ASP A 283 -13.32 8.03 -5.72
N PRO A 284 -13.64 8.86 -4.72
CA PRO A 284 -14.88 8.67 -3.94
C PRO A 284 -16.15 8.87 -4.77
N SER A 285 -16.08 9.51 -5.95
CA SER A 285 -17.25 9.73 -6.81
C SER A 285 -17.82 8.43 -7.42
N VAL A 286 -17.02 7.35 -7.44
CA VAL A 286 -17.51 6.03 -7.89
C VAL A 286 -18.50 5.39 -6.91
N GLY A 287 -18.65 5.96 -5.71
CA GLY A 287 -19.57 5.48 -4.70
C GLY A 287 -19.15 4.19 -4.00
N GLY A 288 -20.09 3.58 -3.26
CA GLY A 288 -19.92 2.27 -2.64
C GLY A 288 -18.77 2.21 -1.62
N ARG A 289 -18.02 1.10 -1.60
CA ARG A 289 -16.95 0.86 -0.62
C ARG A 289 -15.79 1.86 -0.72
N MET A 290 -15.50 2.38 -1.91
CA MET A 290 -14.45 3.36 -2.11
C MET A 290 -14.81 4.69 -1.44
N GLN A 291 -16.04 5.19 -1.68
CA GLN A 291 -16.53 6.41 -1.06
C GLN A 291 -16.54 6.28 0.48
N ASP A 292 -17.12 5.20 1.01
CA ASP A 292 -17.19 4.94 2.45
C ASP A 292 -15.80 4.93 3.09
N PHE A 293 -14.83 4.24 2.46
CA PHE A 293 -13.46 4.20 2.94
C PHE A 293 -12.83 5.60 2.99
N VAL A 294 -12.92 6.38 1.91
CA VAL A 294 -12.32 7.72 1.82
C VAL A 294 -12.94 8.67 2.84
N GLU A 295 -14.27 8.69 2.94
CA GLU A 295 -14.99 9.57 3.87
C GLU A 295 -14.65 9.26 5.33
N ARG A 296 -14.67 7.98 5.72
CA ARG A 296 -14.32 7.55 7.08
C ARG A 296 -12.85 7.78 7.41
N PHE A 297 -11.95 7.50 6.47
CA PHE A 297 -10.52 7.75 6.65
C PHE A 297 -10.25 9.24 6.88
N LYS A 298 -10.82 10.10 6.03
CA LYS A 298 -10.68 11.55 6.14
C LYS A 298 -11.30 12.11 7.42
N ALA A 299 -12.49 11.64 7.79
CA ALA A 299 -13.14 12.04 9.03
C ALA A 299 -12.33 11.67 10.27
N LYS A 300 -11.68 10.50 10.26
CA LYS A 300 -10.92 9.98 11.40
C LYS A 300 -9.52 10.56 11.51
N PHE A 301 -8.82 10.74 10.40
CA PHE A 301 -7.39 11.07 10.39
C PHE A 301 -7.07 12.46 9.84
N GLY A 302 -8.06 13.20 9.33
CA GLY A 302 -7.90 14.57 8.83
C GLY A 302 -7.09 14.70 7.53
N THR A 303 -6.86 13.60 6.83
CA THR A 303 -6.12 13.55 5.55
C THR A 303 -6.79 12.60 4.59
N ASP A 304 -6.58 12.80 3.30
CA ASP A 304 -7.02 11.85 2.29
C ASP A 304 -6.17 10.57 2.36
N PRO A 305 -6.75 9.37 2.12
CA PRO A 305 -5.98 8.14 2.04
C PRO A 305 -5.11 8.13 0.78
N ASP A 306 -4.06 7.31 0.80
CA ASP A 306 -3.22 7.06 -0.38
C ASP A 306 -3.35 5.61 -0.90
N PRO A 307 -2.91 5.32 -2.13
CA PRO A 307 -2.97 3.97 -2.70
C PRO A 307 -2.27 2.91 -1.85
N TYR A 308 -1.16 3.26 -1.19
CA TYR A 308 -0.41 2.34 -0.34
C TYR A 308 -1.18 2.00 0.94
N GLY A 309 -1.76 3.03 1.59
CA GLY A 309 -2.62 2.82 2.75
C GLY A 309 -3.83 1.96 2.41
N LEU A 310 -4.47 2.20 1.27
CA LEU A 310 -5.59 1.39 0.79
C LEU A 310 -5.18 -0.07 0.57
N ALA A 311 -3.99 -0.32 0.00
CA ALA A 311 -3.47 -1.67 -0.18
C ALA A 311 -3.26 -2.41 1.16
N TYR A 312 -2.81 -1.70 2.21
CA TYR A 312 -2.70 -2.29 3.55
C TYR A 312 -4.07 -2.56 4.18
N TYR A 313 -5.05 -1.68 3.97
CA TYR A 313 -6.42 -1.95 4.40
C TYR A 313 -6.98 -3.21 3.73
N ASP A 314 -6.88 -3.30 2.40
CA ASP A 314 -7.31 -4.47 1.64
C ASP A 314 -6.56 -5.74 2.08
N GLY A 315 -5.24 -5.64 2.28
CA GLY A 315 -4.42 -6.72 2.79
C GLY A 315 -4.88 -7.21 4.18
N ALA A 316 -5.28 -6.29 5.07
CA ALA A 316 -5.79 -6.66 6.38
C ALA A 316 -7.18 -7.34 6.30
N MET A 317 -8.04 -6.89 5.39
CA MET A 317 -9.33 -7.55 5.13
C MET A 317 -9.15 -8.94 4.55
N LEU A 318 -8.20 -9.12 3.62
CA LEU A 318 -7.82 -10.42 3.06
C LEU A 318 -7.23 -11.34 4.14
N ALA A 319 -6.34 -10.80 4.99
CA ALA A 319 -5.77 -11.53 6.12
C ALA A 319 -6.86 -12.03 7.08
N ALA A 320 -7.83 -11.18 7.38
CA ALA A 320 -8.95 -11.55 8.24
C ALA A 320 -9.80 -12.67 7.64
N GLU A 321 -9.99 -12.69 6.32
CA GLU A 321 -10.69 -13.78 5.64
C GLU A 321 -9.90 -15.09 5.73
N GLY A 322 -8.59 -15.08 5.47
CA GLY A 322 -7.73 -16.25 5.63
C GLY A 322 -7.78 -16.80 7.05
N LEU A 323 -7.62 -15.93 8.05
CA LEU A 323 -7.73 -16.29 9.46
C LEU A 323 -9.09 -16.92 9.83
N ARG A 324 -10.20 -16.44 9.25
CA ARG A 324 -11.54 -17.04 9.45
C ARG A 324 -11.65 -18.42 8.81
N LYS A 325 -11.00 -18.63 7.66
CA LYS A 325 -11.10 -19.87 6.86
C LYS A 325 -10.23 -20.99 7.40
N VAL A 326 -8.98 -20.70 7.77
CA VAL A 326 -7.98 -21.72 8.10
C VAL A 326 -7.35 -21.56 9.50
N GLY A 327 -7.78 -20.56 10.27
CA GLY A 327 -7.24 -20.31 11.63
C GLY A 327 -5.87 -19.64 11.61
N THR A 328 -5.10 -19.87 12.68
CA THR A 328 -3.81 -19.19 12.92
C THR A 328 -2.58 -20.06 12.62
N ASP A 329 -2.75 -21.25 12.07
CA ASP A 329 -1.63 -22.09 11.63
C ASP A 329 -0.87 -21.41 10.48
N PRO A 330 0.43 -21.12 10.64
CA PRO A 330 1.17 -20.34 9.66
C PRO A 330 1.21 -20.98 8.27
N LYS A 331 1.37 -22.31 8.22
CA LYS A 331 1.45 -23.04 6.94
C LYS A 331 0.09 -23.04 6.23
N ALA A 332 -0.99 -23.29 6.96
CA ALA A 332 -2.33 -23.23 6.40
C ALA A 332 -2.68 -21.83 5.86
N LEU A 333 -2.28 -20.78 6.59
CA LEU A 333 -2.45 -19.38 6.14
C LEU A 333 -1.64 -19.09 4.87
N ARG A 334 -0.36 -19.48 4.84
CA ARG A 334 0.49 -19.32 3.66
C ARG A 334 -0.13 -20.00 2.44
N ASP A 335 -0.50 -21.28 2.59
CA ASP A 335 -1.08 -22.07 1.50
C ASP A 335 -2.41 -21.46 1.02
N TRP A 336 -3.23 -20.94 1.95
CA TRP A 336 -4.47 -20.27 1.62
C TRP A 336 -4.22 -18.96 0.84
N PHE A 337 -3.28 -18.10 1.28
CA PHE A 337 -2.93 -16.87 0.57
C PHE A 337 -2.39 -17.15 -0.82
N ALA A 338 -1.49 -18.12 -0.97
CA ALA A 338 -0.95 -18.52 -2.27
C ALA A 338 -2.03 -19.01 -3.25
N ALA A 339 -3.13 -19.58 -2.74
CA ALA A 339 -4.24 -20.06 -3.53
C ALA A 339 -5.28 -18.98 -3.87
N VAL A 340 -5.16 -17.76 -3.36
CA VAL A 340 -6.12 -16.67 -3.61
C VAL A 340 -6.16 -16.32 -5.09
N LYS A 341 -7.38 -16.33 -5.67
CA LYS A 341 -7.65 -15.92 -7.06
C LYS A 341 -8.89 -15.03 -7.10
N GLY A 342 -8.74 -13.83 -7.64
CA GLY A 342 -9.82 -12.88 -7.88
C GLY A 342 -10.48 -12.32 -6.61
N TRP A 343 -9.78 -12.30 -5.48
CA TRP A 343 -10.33 -11.68 -4.27
C TRP A 343 -10.48 -10.16 -4.46
N GLN A 344 -11.69 -9.66 -4.20
CA GLN A 344 -12.02 -8.27 -4.46
C GLN A 344 -11.81 -7.38 -3.23
N GLY A 345 -10.72 -6.63 -3.20
CA GLY A 345 -10.49 -5.50 -2.30
C GLY A 345 -11.34 -4.27 -2.66
N ILE A 346 -11.05 -3.14 -2.03
CA ILE A 346 -11.56 -1.82 -2.43
C ILE A 346 -10.73 -1.28 -3.60
N GLY A 347 -9.40 -1.40 -3.51
CA GLY A 347 -8.47 -0.87 -4.49
C GLY A 347 -8.18 -1.82 -5.64
N HIS A 348 -8.09 -3.11 -5.38
CA HIS A 348 -7.57 -4.10 -6.32
C HIS A 348 -8.31 -5.43 -6.30
N PHE A 349 -8.06 -6.22 -7.37
CA PHE A 349 -8.33 -7.67 -7.37
C PHE A 349 -7.03 -8.42 -7.09
N TYR A 350 -7.04 -9.26 -6.07
CA TYR A 350 -5.87 -10.02 -5.65
C TYR A 350 -5.89 -11.44 -6.24
N SER A 351 -4.81 -11.78 -6.95
CA SER A 351 -4.57 -13.12 -7.49
C SER A 351 -3.08 -13.41 -7.40
N TYR A 352 -2.66 -14.16 -6.38
CA TYR A 352 -1.23 -14.37 -6.15
C TYR A 352 -0.61 -15.31 -7.19
N ASP A 353 0.57 -14.92 -7.69
CA ASP A 353 1.46 -15.77 -8.48
C ASP A 353 2.38 -16.62 -7.58
N ALA A 354 3.22 -17.45 -8.19
CA ALA A 354 4.17 -18.32 -7.48
C ALA A 354 5.24 -17.54 -6.68
N LYS A 355 5.41 -16.25 -6.94
CA LYS A 355 6.37 -15.37 -6.24
C LYS A 355 5.70 -14.51 -5.18
N GLY A 356 4.40 -14.70 -4.92
CA GLY A 356 3.65 -13.89 -3.96
C GLY A 356 3.27 -12.48 -4.46
N ASN A 357 3.31 -12.20 -5.77
CA ASN A 357 2.76 -10.96 -6.32
C ASN A 357 1.25 -11.12 -6.53
N GLY A 358 0.45 -10.20 -6.00
CA GLY A 358 -1.00 -10.34 -5.96
C GLY A 358 -1.78 -9.37 -6.83
N VAL A 359 -1.16 -8.31 -7.36
CA VAL A 359 -1.83 -7.20 -8.05
C VAL A 359 -1.14 -6.87 -9.36
N PHE A 360 -1.92 -6.73 -10.45
CA PHE A 360 -1.43 -6.48 -11.81
C PHE A 360 -2.21 -5.39 -12.55
N ASP A 361 -3.05 -4.64 -11.85
CA ASP A 361 -3.83 -3.52 -12.41
C ASP A 361 -3.26 -2.18 -11.93
N LEU A 362 -3.36 -1.16 -12.81
CA LEU A 362 -2.84 0.19 -12.62
C LEU A 362 -3.80 1.21 -13.21
N ALA A 363 -3.63 2.47 -12.84
CA ALA A 363 -4.34 3.59 -13.46
C ALA A 363 -3.36 4.64 -14.00
N VAL A 364 -3.55 5.06 -15.25
CA VAL A 364 -2.91 6.26 -15.79
C VAL A 364 -3.74 7.47 -15.41
N VAL A 365 -3.09 8.41 -14.76
CA VAL A 365 -3.70 9.66 -14.31
C VAL A 365 -2.93 10.85 -14.86
N LYS A 366 -3.60 12.01 -14.90
CA LYS A 366 -3.00 13.28 -15.27
C LYS A 366 -3.41 14.35 -14.27
N SER A 367 -2.52 15.27 -13.98
CA SER A 367 -2.86 16.45 -13.19
C SER A 367 -3.85 17.36 -13.92
N LYS A 368 -4.88 17.83 -13.21
CA LYS A 368 -5.78 18.87 -13.72
C LYS A 368 -5.09 20.22 -13.61
N VAL A 369 -5.00 20.93 -14.75
CA VAL A 369 -4.34 22.23 -14.82
C VAL A 369 -4.85 23.21 -13.75
N GLY A 370 -3.94 23.88 -13.07
CA GLY A 370 -4.25 24.86 -12.04
C GLY A 370 -4.79 24.29 -10.73
N THR A 371 -4.77 22.96 -10.55
CA THR A 371 -5.21 22.29 -9.32
C THR A 371 -4.20 21.27 -8.83
N LYS A 372 -4.43 20.72 -7.62
CA LYS A 372 -3.68 19.56 -7.12
C LYS A 372 -4.44 18.24 -7.33
N SER A 373 -5.53 18.28 -8.08
CA SER A 373 -6.36 17.11 -8.35
C SER A 373 -5.84 16.33 -9.56
N LEU A 374 -6.09 15.05 -9.55
CA LEU A 374 -5.80 14.15 -10.66
C LEU A 374 -7.09 13.80 -11.39
N GLU A 375 -6.97 13.41 -12.65
CA GLU A 375 -8.04 12.82 -13.45
C GLU A 375 -7.57 11.47 -14.00
N LEU A 376 -8.48 10.50 -14.00
CA LEU A 376 -8.25 9.21 -14.62
C LEU A 376 -8.24 9.37 -16.14
N VAL A 377 -7.19 8.87 -16.78
CA VAL A 377 -7.07 8.83 -18.24
C VAL A 377 -7.47 7.44 -18.74
N GLN A 378 -6.91 6.39 -18.15
CA GLN A 378 -7.27 5.01 -18.46
C GLN A 378 -6.84 4.06 -17.34
N ALA A 379 -7.54 2.92 -17.20
CA ALA A 379 -7.06 1.78 -16.45
C ALA A 379 -6.15 0.91 -17.32
N ILE A 380 -5.10 0.36 -16.72
CA ILE A 380 -4.20 -0.63 -17.34
C ILE A 380 -4.36 -1.93 -16.56
N LYS A 381 -4.57 -3.02 -17.29
CA LYS A 381 -4.54 -4.36 -16.71
C LYS A 381 -3.41 -5.12 -17.42
N LEU A 382 -2.43 -5.55 -16.65
CA LEU A 382 -1.31 -6.36 -17.12
C LEU A 382 -1.59 -7.83 -16.76
N ASN A 383 -1.38 -8.72 -17.72
CA ASN A 383 -1.61 -10.16 -17.57
C ASN A 383 -0.34 -10.85 -17.08
#